data_506e1ad075b5ae9f547a7fd210d5c3d4
#
_entry.id   506e1ad075b5ae9f547a7fd210d5c3d4
#
_cell.length_a   1.000
_cell.length_b   1.000
_cell.length_c   1.000
_cell.angle_alpha   90.00
_cell.angle_beta   90.00
_cell.angle_gamma   90.00
#
_symmetry.space_group_name_H-M   'P 1'
#
loop_
_entity.id
_entity.type
_entity.pdbx_description
1 polymer ?
#
loop_
_entity_poly.entity_id
_entity_poly.type
_entity_poly.pdbx_seq_one_letter_code
_entity_poly.pdbx_strand_id
1 'polypeptide(L)'
;LKARTLLYNSRWAEAAQAAKQVMESGVYQLFNDYRHFFSEDNKYNCEVIFDIEAKLPEYPTDYDQNIWRLNRPAPLKELVDTYLCVDGKTIEESPLYDPTRPYENRDPRLLKSIVCIGYPYLGKTITKEDVATTGFGVKKYTSYEDDVTIPLVERSAFNFILIRYAEVLLTYAEAQNEASGPDQSVYDAINQLRRRPDINMQEVPKGLTKDQM
;
A
#
# COMPACT_ATOMS: atom_id res chain seq x y z
N LEU A 1 2.36 -13.90 -11.83
CA LEU A 1 3.30 -14.87 -11.27
C LEU A 1 4.59 -14.95 -12.06
N LYS A 2 4.54 -15.16 -13.42
CA LYS A 2 5.76 -15.26 -14.26
C LYS A 2 6.72 -14.07 -14.08
N ALA A 3 6.22 -12.83 -14.13
CA ALA A 3 7.04 -11.63 -13.95
C ALA A 3 7.76 -11.61 -12.59
N ARG A 4 7.04 -11.88 -11.50
CA ARG A 4 7.59 -11.98 -10.13
C ARG A 4 8.69 -13.05 -10.04
N THR A 5 8.46 -14.24 -10.60
CA THR A 5 9.46 -15.32 -10.60
C THR A 5 10.72 -14.94 -11.38
N LEU A 6 10.58 -14.29 -12.52
CA LEU A 6 11.70 -13.81 -13.33
C LEU A 6 12.48 -12.71 -12.60
N LEU A 7 11.78 -11.77 -11.94
CA LEU A 7 12.41 -10.71 -11.14
C LEU A 7 13.30 -11.29 -10.04
N TYR A 8 12.78 -12.23 -9.23
CA TYR A 8 13.54 -12.86 -8.16
C TYR A 8 14.71 -13.73 -8.65
N ASN A 9 14.72 -14.10 -9.92
CA ASN A 9 15.86 -14.78 -10.56
C ASN A 9 16.78 -13.81 -11.31
N SER A 10 16.64 -12.51 -11.10
CA SER A 10 17.42 -11.46 -11.75
C SER A 10 17.41 -11.52 -13.29
N ARG A 11 16.34 -12.10 -13.86
CA ARG A 11 16.10 -12.16 -15.31
C ARG A 11 15.38 -10.89 -15.75
N TRP A 12 16.04 -9.75 -15.59
CA TRP A 12 15.46 -8.42 -15.66
C TRP A 12 14.70 -8.12 -16.96
N ALA A 13 15.33 -8.30 -18.10
CA ALA A 13 14.67 -8.03 -19.39
C ALA A 13 13.41 -8.87 -19.60
N GLU A 14 13.45 -10.15 -19.20
CA GLU A 14 12.31 -11.06 -19.33
C GLU A 14 11.21 -10.74 -18.30
N ALA A 15 11.60 -10.32 -17.11
CA ALA A 15 10.66 -9.86 -16.08
C ALA A 15 9.92 -8.61 -16.53
N ALA A 16 10.66 -7.62 -17.06
CA ALA A 16 10.09 -6.40 -17.63
C ALA A 16 9.11 -6.72 -18.77
N GLN A 17 9.51 -7.59 -19.70
CA GLN A 17 8.63 -7.99 -20.81
C GLN A 17 7.36 -8.69 -20.31
N ALA A 18 7.47 -9.58 -19.32
CA ALA A 18 6.31 -10.30 -18.78
C ALA A 18 5.35 -9.36 -18.02
N ALA A 19 5.88 -8.39 -17.27
CA ALA A 19 5.08 -7.37 -16.60
C ALA A 19 4.40 -6.44 -17.62
N LYS A 20 5.15 -6.00 -18.65
CA LYS A 20 4.63 -5.15 -19.74
C LYS A 20 3.46 -5.79 -20.47
N GLN A 21 3.51 -7.10 -20.73
CA GLN A 21 2.39 -7.83 -21.36
C GLN A 21 1.10 -7.71 -20.54
N VAL A 22 1.19 -7.74 -19.18
CA VAL A 22 0.03 -7.55 -18.33
C VAL A 22 -0.47 -6.11 -18.39
N MET A 23 0.44 -5.12 -18.38
CA MET A 23 0.09 -3.70 -18.50
C MET A 23 -0.62 -3.39 -19.83
N GLU A 24 -0.12 -3.93 -20.94
CA GLU A 24 -0.67 -3.73 -22.29
C GLU A 24 -1.96 -4.50 -22.56
N SER A 25 -2.28 -5.50 -21.73
CA SER A 25 -3.53 -6.27 -21.88
C SER A 25 -4.79 -5.43 -21.66
N GLY A 26 -4.68 -4.32 -20.91
CA GLY A 26 -5.80 -3.47 -20.56
C GLY A 26 -6.85 -4.10 -19.63
N VAL A 27 -6.57 -5.31 -19.12
CA VAL A 27 -7.53 -6.06 -18.26
C VAL A 27 -7.58 -5.47 -16.85
N TYR A 28 -6.44 -4.97 -16.36
CA TYR A 28 -6.30 -4.47 -14.98
C TYR A 28 -6.00 -2.98 -14.96
N GLN A 29 -6.47 -2.33 -13.90
CA GLN A 29 -6.17 -0.92 -13.63
C GLN A 29 -6.07 -0.67 -12.13
N LEU A 30 -5.49 0.46 -11.72
CA LEU A 30 -5.45 0.84 -10.31
C LEU A 30 -6.87 1.18 -9.81
N PHE A 31 -7.23 0.67 -8.65
CA PHE A 31 -8.47 1.03 -7.98
C PHE A 31 -8.34 2.43 -7.38
N ASN A 32 -9.36 3.28 -7.51
CA ASN A 32 -9.26 4.70 -7.21
C ASN A 32 -9.26 5.04 -5.72
N ASP A 33 -9.70 4.14 -4.86
CA ASP A 33 -9.74 4.32 -3.40
C ASP A 33 -8.78 3.35 -2.70
N TYR A 34 -7.64 3.86 -2.28
CA TYR A 34 -6.60 3.04 -1.68
C TYR A 34 -7.01 2.45 -0.32
N ARG A 35 -7.81 3.17 0.50
CA ARG A 35 -8.26 2.66 1.80
C ARG A 35 -9.24 1.51 1.61
N HIS A 36 -10.28 1.74 0.81
CA HIS A 36 -11.34 0.75 0.59
C HIS A 36 -10.98 -0.35 -0.41
N PHE A 37 -9.83 -0.24 -1.09
CA PHE A 37 -9.30 -1.33 -1.90
C PHE A 37 -9.25 -2.67 -1.13
N PHE A 38 -8.96 -2.62 0.17
CA PHE A 38 -8.81 -3.78 1.04
C PHE A 38 -10.09 -4.13 1.81
N SER A 39 -11.24 -3.53 1.52
CA SER A 39 -12.52 -3.79 2.18
C SER A 39 -13.24 -5.01 1.59
N GLU A 40 -14.17 -5.58 2.36
CA GLU A 40 -15.02 -6.69 1.91
C GLU A 40 -15.91 -6.32 0.72
N ASP A 41 -16.38 -5.07 0.67
CA ASP A 41 -17.29 -4.58 -0.38
C ASP A 41 -16.58 -4.41 -1.74
N ASN A 42 -15.25 -4.36 -1.74
CA ASN A 42 -14.45 -4.16 -2.95
C ASN A 42 -13.66 -5.41 -3.38
N LYS A 43 -14.14 -6.59 -3.02
CA LYS A 43 -13.60 -7.84 -3.57
C LYS A 43 -13.71 -7.85 -5.10
N TYR A 44 -12.78 -8.55 -5.75
CA TYR A 44 -12.76 -8.72 -7.22
C TYR A 44 -12.74 -7.40 -8.01
N ASN A 45 -12.24 -6.32 -7.41
CA ASN A 45 -12.10 -5.04 -8.10
C ASN A 45 -11.05 -5.10 -9.23
N CYS A 46 -10.99 -4.06 -10.06
CA CYS A 46 -10.16 -4.01 -11.26
C CYS A 46 -8.63 -4.08 -11.03
N GLU A 47 -8.16 -3.94 -9.79
CA GLU A 47 -6.73 -4.03 -9.46
C GLU A 47 -6.32 -5.44 -9.00
N VAL A 48 -7.26 -6.28 -8.54
CA VAL A 48 -6.97 -7.63 -8.03
C VAL A 48 -6.69 -8.58 -9.19
N ILE A 49 -5.53 -9.24 -9.16
CA ILE A 49 -5.13 -10.27 -10.14
C ILE A 49 -5.29 -11.67 -9.57
N PHE A 50 -4.92 -11.84 -8.31
CA PHE A 50 -5.04 -13.13 -7.62
C PHE A 50 -5.19 -12.91 -6.12
N ASP A 51 -6.21 -13.54 -5.54
CA ASP A 51 -6.49 -13.52 -4.12
C ASP A 51 -6.91 -14.90 -3.61
N ILE A 52 -6.95 -15.04 -2.29
CA ILE A 52 -7.55 -16.17 -1.59
C ILE A 52 -8.91 -15.71 -1.10
N GLU A 53 -9.95 -16.35 -1.59
CA GLU A 53 -11.33 -16.00 -1.24
C GLU A 53 -11.66 -16.35 0.20
N ALA A 54 -12.35 -15.43 0.87
CA ALA A 54 -13.01 -15.65 2.15
C ALA A 54 -14.52 -15.38 2.02
N LYS A 55 -15.32 -16.13 2.76
CA LYS A 55 -16.78 -16.05 2.70
C LYS A 55 -17.42 -16.44 4.04
N LEU A 56 -18.38 -15.66 4.47
CA LEU A 56 -19.23 -16.00 5.63
C LEU A 56 -20.41 -16.86 5.18
N PRO A 57 -20.81 -17.85 5.99
CA PRO A 57 -20.14 -18.35 7.19
C PRO A 57 -19.12 -19.47 6.92
N GLU A 58 -18.92 -19.88 5.64
CA GLU A 58 -18.23 -21.13 5.27
C GLU A 58 -16.70 -21.02 5.42
N TYR A 59 -16.13 -19.90 5.01
CA TYR A 59 -14.67 -19.67 4.98
C TYR A 59 -14.33 -18.27 5.54
N PRO A 60 -14.60 -18.00 6.83
CA PRO A 60 -14.34 -16.70 7.42
C PRO A 60 -12.84 -16.43 7.61
N THR A 61 -12.51 -15.15 7.74
CA THR A 61 -11.24 -14.68 8.29
C THR A 61 -11.47 -14.07 9.67
N ASP A 62 -10.41 -13.98 10.45
CA ASP A 62 -10.38 -13.31 11.74
C ASP A 62 -9.48 -12.04 11.72
N TYR A 63 -9.41 -11.38 10.55
CA TYR A 63 -8.51 -10.24 10.37
C TYR A 63 -8.84 -9.09 11.31
N ASP A 64 -10.11 -8.68 11.41
CA ASP A 64 -10.51 -7.62 12.34
C ASP A 64 -10.08 -7.92 13.77
N GLN A 65 -10.30 -9.16 14.22
CA GLN A 65 -9.91 -9.59 15.55
C GLN A 65 -8.39 -9.57 15.74
N ASN A 66 -7.64 -10.17 14.83
CA ASN A 66 -6.18 -10.28 14.96
C ASN A 66 -5.48 -8.93 14.72
N ILE A 67 -5.94 -8.16 13.73
CA ILE A 67 -5.30 -6.91 13.35
C ILE A 67 -5.59 -5.83 14.39
N TRP A 68 -6.84 -5.61 14.74
CA TRP A 68 -7.17 -4.52 15.65
C TRP A 68 -7.22 -4.93 17.11
N ARG A 69 -8.12 -5.87 17.46
CA ARG A 69 -8.34 -6.25 18.87
C ARG A 69 -7.09 -6.80 19.54
N LEU A 70 -6.29 -7.61 18.83
CA LEU A 70 -5.07 -8.22 19.36
C LEU A 70 -3.81 -7.48 18.95
N ASN A 71 -3.89 -6.51 18.03
CA ASN A 71 -2.76 -5.75 17.45
C ASN A 71 -1.55 -6.65 17.12
N ARG A 72 -1.79 -7.83 16.54
CA ARG A 72 -0.74 -8.82 16.30
C ARG A 72 0.21 -8.44 15.18
N PRO A 73 -0.23 -7.94 13.99
CA PRO A 73 0.69 -7.34 13.04
C PRO A 73 0.88 -5.86 13.39
N ALA A 74 1.59 -5.56 14.48
CA ALA A 74 1.87 -4.18 14.87
C ALA A 74 3.01 -3.61 14.03
N PRO A 75 2.80 -2.53 13.25
CA PRO A 75 3.84 -1.90 12.45
C PRO A 75 4.96 -1.34 13.33
N LEU A 76 6.20 -1.43 12.84
CA LEU A 76 7.35 -0.81 13.48
C LEU A 76 7.51 0.65 13.02
N LYS A 77 8.16 1.46 13.85
CA LYS A 77 8.46 2.87 13.52
C LYS A 77 9.26 2.99 12.22
N GLU A 78 10.19 2.10 11.99
CA GLU A 78 11.02 2.05 10.78
C GLU A 78 10.15 1.96 9.51
N LEU A 79 9.09 1.14 9.52
CA LEU A 79 8.14 1.10 8.40
C LEU A 79 7.39 2.43 8.25
N VAL A 80 6.98 3.05 9.35
CA VAL A 80 6.27 4.35 9.31
C VAL A 80 7.19 5.44 8.77
N ASP A 81 8.46 5.43 9.12
CA ASP A 81 9.45 6.41 8.67
C ASP A 81 9.75 6.28 7.15
N THR A 82 9.60 5.09 6.54
CA THR A 82 9.78 4.91 5.08
C THR A 82 8.73 5.61 4.22
N TYR A 83 7.58 5.98 4.78
CA TYR A 83 6.63 6.79 4.03
C TYR A 83 7.23 8.16 3.77
N LEU A 84 7.28 8.60 2.53
CA LEU A 84 7.81 9.90 2.14
C LEU A 84 6.92 11.06 2.63
N CYS A 85 7.45 12.27 2.62
CA CYS A 85 6.63 13.47 2.69
C CYS A 85 5.92 13.74 1.35
N VAL A 86 4.90 14.58 1.34
CA VAL A 86 4.10 14.89 0.13
C VAL A 86 4.92 15.48 -1.01
N ASP A 87 6.07 16.08 -0.69
CA ASP A 87 7.06 16.57 -1.66
C ASP A 87 7.97 15.48 -2.24
N GLY A 88 7.74 14.21 -1.86
CA GLY A 88 8.47 13.05 -2.36
C GLY A 88 9.84 12.81 -1.72
N LYS A 89 10.18 13.55 -0.66
CA LYS A 89 11.44 13.42 0.08
C LYS A 89 11.26 12.60 1.35
N THR A 90 12.35 12.11 1.91
CA THR A 90 12.37 11.44 3.22
C THR A 90 12.08 12.42 4.35
N ILE A 91 11.84 11.90 5.56
CA ILE A 91 11.60 12.75 6.75
C ILE A 91 12.86 13.56 7.15
N GLU A 92 14.05 13.09 6.78
CA GLU A 92 15.31 13.77 7.04
C GLU A 92 15.58 14.91 6.05
N GLU A 93 15.05 14.81 4.83
CA GLU A 93 15.34 15.75 3.73
C GLU A 93 14.23 16.78 3.50
N SER A 94 13.00 16.45 3.91
CA SER A 94 11.86 17.31 3.61
C SER A 94 11.75 18.49 4.57
N PRO A 95 11.69 19.73 4.07
CA PRO A 95 11.41 20.90 4.89
C PRO A 95 9.95 20.95 5.39
N LEU A 96 9.09 20.06 4.89
CA LEU A 96 7.67 19.95 5.30
C LEU A 96 7.49 19.05 6.53
N TYR A 97 8.51 18.29 6.91
CA TYR A 97 8.44 17.41 8.06
C TYR A 97 8.54 18.20 9.38
N ASP A 98 7.56 17.98 10.25
CA ASP A 98 7.52 18.55 11.60
C ASP A 98 7.53 17.41 12.62
N PRO A 99 8.62 17.24 13.42
CA PRO A 99 8.68 16.16 14.42
C PRO A 99 7.65 16.30 15.55
N THR A 100 7.02 17.46 15.72
CA THR A 100 5.92 17.64 16.68
C THR A 100 4.57 17.17 16.11
N ARG A 101 4.48 17.04 14.78
CA ARG A 101 3.33 16.53 14.01
C ARG A 101 3.79 15.51 12.96
N PRO A 102 4.36 14.38 13.39
CA PRO A 102 5.18 13.50 12.53
C PRO A 102 4.41 12.79 11.43
N TYR A 103 3.09 12.84 11.43
CA TYR A 103 2.24 12.19 10.43
C TYR A 103 1.56 13.19 9.47
N GLU A 104 1.74 14.50 9.68
CA GLU A 104 1.29 15.52 8.74
C GLU A 104 2.27 15.68 7.58
N ASN A 105 1.76 16.16 6.43
CA ASN A 105 2.55 16.32 5.20
C ASN A 105 3.26 15.05 4.72
N ARG A 106 2.74 13.89 5.08
CA ARG A 106 3.27 12.58 4.68
C ARG A 106 2.44 12.00 3.53
N ASP A 107 2.99 11.03 2.85
CA ASP A 107 2.28 10.23 1.85
C ASP A 107 0.90 9.81 2.39
N PRO A 108 -0.20 10.12 1.72
CA PRO A 108 -1.54 9.81 2.20
C PRO A 108 -1.78 8.32 2.49
N ARG A 109 -0.99 7.43 1.88
CA ARG A 109 -1.04 5.99 2.15
C ARG A 109 -0.66 5.65 3.59
N LEU A 110 0.10 6.50 4.27
CA LEU A 110 0.44 6.30 5.69
C LEU A 110 -0.84 6.19 6.53
N LEU A 111 -1.64 7.24 6.60
CA LEU A 111 -2.86 7.27 7.42
C LEU A 111 -3.98 6.37 6.88
N LYS A 112 -3.92 5.99 5.60
CA LYS A 112 -4.83 5.00 4.99
C LYS A 112 -4.45 3.54 5.31
N SER A 113 -3.23 3.30 5.78
CA SER A 113 -2.71 1.96 6.09
C SER A 113 -2.44 1.72 7.56
N ILE A 114 -2.08 2.76 8.29
CA ILE A 114 -1.53 2.72 9.64
C ILE A 114 -2.42 3.54 10.58
N VAL A 115 -2.73 2.96 11.74
CA VAL A 115 -3.37 3.66 12.86
C VAL A 115 -2.27 4.35 13.65
N CYS A 116 -2.37 5.69 13.78
CA CYS A 116 -1.39 6.53 14.46
C CYS A 116 -1.99 7.21 15.69
N ILE A 117 -1.18 7.36 16.74
CA ILE A 117 -1.57 8.09 17.97
C ILE A 117 -1.93 9.53 17.61
N GLY A 118 -3.01 10.04 18.19
CA GLY A 118 -3.51 11.41 17.97
C GLY A 118 -4.43 11.55 16.75
N TYR A 119 -4.61 10.51 15.96
CA TYR A 119 -5.48 10.49 14.78
C TYR A 119 -6.77 9.71 15.02
N PRO A 120 -7.83 10.00 14.27
CA PRO A 120 -9.12 9.32 14.44
C PRO A 120 -9.06 7.87 13.93
N TYR A 121 -9.72 6.98 14.65
CA TYR A 121 -10.04 5.63 14.21
C TYR A 121 -11.12 5.04 15.14
N LEU A 122 -12.09 4.27 14.59
CA LEU A 122 -13.22 3.73 15.36
C LEU A 122 -14.05 4.81 16.08
N GLY A 123 -14.20 5.98 15.48
CA GLY A 123 -14.97 7.09 16.05
C GLY A 123 -14.33 7.73 17.28
N LYS A 124 -13.04 7.50 17.53
CA LYS A 124 -12.30 8.12 18.64
C LYS A 124 -10.89 8.54 18.23
N THR A 125 -10.29 9.45 18.99
CA THR A 125 -8.86 9.76 18.85
C THR A 125 -8.03 8.65 19.50
N ILE A 126 -7.08 8.09 18.75
CA ILE A 126 -6.21 6.99 19.19
C ILE A 126 -5.21 7.46 20.22
N THR A 127 -5.09 6.72 21.31
CA THR A 127 -4.15 6.94 22.39
C THR A 127 -3.03 5.90 22.37
N LYS A 128 -2.03 6.08 23.24
CA LYS A 128 -0.90 5.14 23.38
C LYS A 128 -1.36 3.77 23.86
N GLU A 129 -2.39 3.72 24.69
CA GLU A 129 -2.97 2.49 25.24
C GLU A 129 -3.64 1.63 24.15
N ASP A 130 -4.22 2.28 23.13
CA ASP A 130 -4.87 1.58 22.01
C ASP A 130 -3.89 0.83 21.12
N VAL A 131 -2.64 1.28 21.06
CA VAL A 131 -1.57 0.73 20.19
C VAL A 131 -0.29 0.47 20.97
N ALA A 132 -0.44 -0.05 22.20
CA ALA A 132 0.64 -0.17 23.19
C ALA A 132 1.85 -1.01 22.74
N THR A 133 1.69 -1.93 21.75
CA THR A 133 2.75 -2.84 21.32
C THR A 133 3.93 -2.12 20.69
N THR A 134 3.66 -1.23 19.70
CA THR A 134 4.70 -0.49 18.95
C THR A 134 4.42 1.00 18.83
N GLY A 135 3.25 1.45 19.30
CA GLY A 135 2.73 2.79 19.04
C GLY A 135 1.94 2.93 17.74
N PHE A 136 1.71 1.81 17.04
CA PHE A 136 1.02 1.79 15.75
C PHE A 136 0.08 0.58 15.64
N GLY A 137 -0.96 0.73 14.81
CA GLY A 137 -1.83 -0.36 14.40
C GLY A 137 -1.99 -0.41 12.88
N VAL A 138 -2.63 -1.46 12.37
CA VAL A 138 -2.89 -1.62 10.93
C VAL A 138 -4.34 -1.27 10.64
N LYS A 139 -4.58 -0.52 9.55
CA LYS A 139 -5.93 -0.23 9.01
C LYS A 139 -6.34 -1.20 7.89
N LYS A 140 -5.39 -1.73 7.13
CA LYS A 140 -5.70 -2.64 6.00
C LYS A 140 -6.37 -3.91 6.49
N TYR A 141 -7.32 -4.42 5.69
CA TYR A 141 -8.08 -5.63 6.01
C TYR A 141 -8.84 -5.52 7.34
N THR A 142 -9.37 -4.33 7.65
CA THR A 142 -10.26 -4.10 8.78
C THR A 142 -11.55 -3.45 8.31
N SER A 143 -12.65 -3.78 8.98
CA SER A 143 -13.99 -3.20 8.76
C SER A 143 -14.15 -1.82 9.41
N TYR A 144 -13.13 -1.35 10.12
CA TYR A 144 -13.21 -0.13 10.93
C TYR A 144 -12.84 1.13 10.13
N GLU A 145 -13.58 2.20 10.38
CA GLU A 145 -13.37 3.51 9.77
C GLU A 145 -12.93 4.55 10.81
N ASP A 146 -12.52 5.73 10.34
CA ASP A 146 -11.93 6.75 11.21
C ASP A 146 -12.99 7.40 12.12
N ASP A 147 -14.17 7.67 11.59
CA ASP A 147 -15.24 8.47 12.22
C ASP A 147 -16.46 7.64 12.65
N VAL A 148 -16.42 6.32 12.46
CA VAL A 148 -17.55 5.44 12.75
C VAL A 148 -17.21 4.47 13.88
N THR A 149 -18.05 4.45 14.90
CA THR A 149 -17.98 3.44 15.96
C THR A 149 -18.87 2.25 15.60
N ILE A 150 -18.28 1.08 15.42
CA ILE A 150 -18.98 -0.17 15.25
C ILE A 150 -18.54 -1.19 16.32
N PRO A 151 -19.37 -2.18 16.65
CA PRO A 151 -18.95 -3.28 17.53
C PRO A 151 -17.72 -4.00 16.97
N LEU A 152 -16.93 -4.59 17.87
CA LEU A 152 -15.78 -5.40 17.44
C LEU A 152 -16.24 -6.59 16.61
N VAL A 153 -15.67 -6.73 15.42
CA VAL A 153 -15.98 -7.80 14.48
C VAL A 153 -15.13 -9.01 14.82
N GLU A 154 -15.76 -10.16 15.04
CA GLU A 154 -15.05 -11.40 15.35
C GLU A 154 -14.65 -12.17 14.09
N ARG A 155 -15.49 -12.15 13.07
CA ARG A 155 -15.29 -12.85 11.80
C ARG A 155 -15.63 -11.93 10.65
N SER A 156 -14.79 -11.91 9.67
CA SER A 156 -14.92 -11.12 8.45
C SER A 156 -14.70 -12.01 7.21
N ALA A 157 -14.91 -11.47 6.05
CA ALA A 157 -14.75 -12.18 4.80
C ALA A 157 -13.79 -11.45 3.83
N PHE A 158 -12.74 -10.83 4.35
CA PHE A 158 -11.72 -10.19 3.51
C PHE A 158 -10.98 -11.22 2.66
N ASN A 159 -10.96 -11.03 1.35
CA ASN A 159 -10.07 -11.80 0.49
C ASN A 159 -8.61 -11.40 0.75
N PHE A 160 -7.71 -12.38 0.85
CA PHE A 160 -6.28 -12.10 0.97
C PHE A 160 -5.65 -11.93 -0.41
N ILE A 161 -5.28 -10.70 -0.75
CA ILE A 161 -4.75 -10.34 -2.07
C ILE A 161 -3.28 -10.74 -2.15
N LEU A 162 -2.97 -11.67 -3.05
CA LEU A 162 -1.62 -12.19 -3.30
C LEU A 162 -0.90 -11.46 -4.43
N ILE A 163 -1.64 -11.05 -5.47
CA ILE A 163 -1.10 -10.32 -6.63
C ILE A 163 -2.10 -9.24 -7.03
N ARG A 164 -1.61 -8.03 -7.18
CA ARG A 164 -2.40 -6.89 -7.66
C ARG A 164 -1.65 -6.08 -8.71
N TYR A 165 -2.37 -5.30 -9.50
CA TYR A 165 -1.81 -4.55 -10.63
C TYR A 165 -0.70 -3.55 -10.22
N ALA A 166 -0.82 -2.95 -9.03
CA ALA A 166 0.25 -2.09 -8.51
C ALA A 166 1.61 -2.82 -8.39
N GLU A 167 1.61 -4.12 -8.04
CA GLU A 167 2.83 -4.92 -8.03
C GLU A 167 3.38 -5.15 -9.44
N VAL A 168 2.51 -5.31 -10.43
CA VAL A 168 2.94 -5.46 -11.85
C VAL A 168 3.67 -4.20 -12.31
N LEU A 169 3.14 -3.01 -11.98
CA LEU A 169 3.79 -1.73 -12.29
C LEU A 169 5.16 -1.60 -11.63
N LEU A 170 5.26 -1.97 -10.35
CA LEU A 170 6.55 -1.92 -9.62
C LEU A 170 7.54 -2.98 -10.15
N THR A 171 7.07 -4.20 -10.42
CA THR A 171 7.89 -5.26 -11.03
C THR A 171 8.43 -4.81 -12.40
N TYR A 172 7.60 -4.15 -13.21
CA TYR A 172 8.04 -3.58 -14.48
C TYR A 172 9.10 -2.51 -14.26
N ALA A 173 8.82 -1.54 -13.38
CA ALA A 173 9.74 -0.43 -13.13
C ALA A 173 11.11 -0.90 -12.66
N GLU A 174 11.15 -1.80 -11.67
CA GLU A 174 12.38 -2.38 -11.15
C GLU A 174 13.13 -3.16 -12.24
N ALA A 175 12.45 -4.09 -12.91
CA ALA A 175 13.07 -4.94 -13.93
C ALA A 175 13.59 -4.15 -15.13
N GLN A 176 12.85 -3.13 -15.60
CA GLN A 176 13.26 -2.27 -16.70
C GLN A 176 14.45 -1.37 -16.33
N ASN A 177 14.40 -0.81 -15.10
CA ASN A 177 15.52 -0.03 -14.57
C ASN A 177 16.79 -0.88 -14.44
N GLU A 178 16.68 -2.12 -13.94
CA GLU A 178 17.82 -3.04 -13.84
C GLU A 178 18.38 -3.47 -15.21
N ALA A 179 17.50 -3.69 -16.18
CA ALA A 179 17.90 -4.13 -17.52
C ALA A 179 18.54 -3.04 -18.37
N SER A 180 18.02 -1.80 -18.30
CA SER A 180 18.34 -0.74 -19.27
C SER A 180 18.58 0.63 -18.65
N GLY A 181 18.36 0.77 -17.34
CA GLY A 181 18.36 2.07 -16.66
C GLY A 181 17.00 2.77 -16.73
N PRO A 182 16.88 3.95 -16.09
CA PRO A 182 15.59 4.64 -15.91
C PRO A 182 15.21 5.39 -17.19
N ASP A 183 14.46 4.75 -18.05
CA ASP A 183 13.80 5.39 -19.19
C ASP A 183 12.42 5.96 -18.82
N GLN A 184 11.75 6.67 -19.75
CA GLN A 184 10.46 7.30 -19.50
C GLN A 184 9.40 6.29 -19.03
N SER A 185 9.45 5.03 -19.48
CA SER A 185 8.46 4.02 -19.10
C SER A 185 8.58 3.59 -17.64
N VAL A 186 9.78 3.64 -17.07
CA VAL A 186 10.03 3.41 -15.64
C VAL A 186 9.36 4.51 -14.80
N TYR A 187 9.59 5.78 -15.18
CA TYR A 187 8.93 6.92 -14.54
C TYR A 187 7.41 6.83 -14.65
N ASP A 188 6.88 6.47 -15.80
CA ASP A 188 5.44 6.37 -16.04
C ASP A 188 4.80 5.30 -15.15
N ALA A 189 5.44 4.14 -15.00
CA ALA A 189 4.94 3.05 -14.17
C ALA A 189 4.89 3.45 -12.69
N ILE A 190 5.94 4.08 -12.15
CA ILE A 190 5.96 4.55 -10.76
C ILE A 190 4.97 5.69 -10.55
N ASN A 191 4.94 6.65 -11.49
CA ASN A 191 4.07 7.82 -11.38
C ASN A 191 2.59 7.47 -11.53
N GLN A 192 2.24 6.37 -12.19
CA GLN A 192 0.87 5.86 -12.19
C GLN A 192 0.36 5.58 -10.77
N LEU A 193 1.21 4.99 -9.92
CA LEU A 193 0.89 4.75 -8.50
C LEU A 193 0.82 6.05 -7.70
N ARG A 194 1.72 7.00 -7.97
CA ARG A 194 1.76 8.29 -7.29
C ARG A 194 0.58 9.19 -7.65
N ARG A 195 0.11 9.13 -8.89
CA ARG A 195 -1.04 9.88 -9.40
C ARG A 195 -2.40 9.29 -9.05
N ARG A 196 -2.47 8.16 -8.32
CA ARG A 196 -3.76 7.61 -7.88
C ARG A 196 -4.59 8.74 -7.26
N PRO A 197 -5.88 8.93 -7.61
CA PRO A 197 -6.64 10.14 -7.28
C PRO A 197 -6.68 10.48 -5.78
N ASP A 198 -6.76 9.47 -4.94
CA ASP A 198 -6.82 9.62 -3.48
C ASP A 198 -5.42 9.65 -2.80
N ILE A 199 -4.35 9.55 -3.58
CA ILE A 199 -2.94 9.59 -3.12
C ILE A 199 -2.28 10.89 -3.60
N ASN A 200 -2.28 11.16 -4.89
CA ASN A 200 -1.79 12.40 -5.50
C ASN A 200 -0.42 12.87 -4.97
N MET A 201 0.54 11.95 -4.90
CA MET A 201 1.92 12.26 -4.53
C MET A 201 2.66 12.96 -5.68
N GLN A 202 3.63 13.78 -5.31
CA GLN A 202 4.55 14.37 -6.30
C GLN A 202 5.21 13.27 -7.14
N GLU A 203 5.35 13.52 -8.44
CA GLU A 203 6.03 12.61 -9.36
C GLU A 203 7.51 12.42 -9.01
N VAL A 204 8.07 11.28 -9.41
CA VAL A 204 9.51 11.03 -9.29
C VAL A 204 10.28 12.08 -10.08
N PRO A 205 11.32 12.71 -9.48
CA PRO A 205 12.15 13.68 -10.18
C PRO A 205 12.80 13.09 -11.43
N LYS A 206 12.85 13.86 -12.52
CA LYS A 206 13.50 13.41 -13.76
C LYS A 206 15.02 13.45 -13.63
N GLY A 207 15.69 12.63 -14.44
CA GLY A 207 17.14 12.62 -14.57
C GLY A 207 17.88 11.83 -13.48
N LEU A 208 17.17 10.96 -12.78
CA LEU A 208 17.79 10.04 -11.81
C LEU A 208 18.70 9.04 -12.54
N THR A 209 19.79 8.66 -11.88
CA THR A 209 20.60 7.52 -12.29
C THR A 209 19.86 6.19 -11.96
N LYS A 210 20.37 5.07 -12.48
CA LYS A 210 19.84 3.74 -12.17
C LYS A 210 19.77 3.49 -10.67
N ASP A 211 20.82 3.86 -9.94
CA ASP A 211 20.93 3.61 -8.50
C ASP A 211 20.06 4.56 -7.65
N GLN A 212 19.64 5.68 -8.23
CA GLN A 212 18.75 6.65 -7.58
C GLN A 212 17.27 6.37 -7.82
N MET A 213 16.95 5.57 -8.86
CA MET A 213 15.61 5.16 -9.17
C MET A 213 15.13 4.01 -8.30
#